data_c33612acc2aca2d3d6c089c1180f38f0
#
_entry.id   c33612acc2aca2d3d6c089c1180f38f0
#
_cell.length_a   1.000
_cell.length_b   1.000
_cell.length_c   1.000
_cell.angle_alpha   90.00
_cell.angle_beta   90.00
_cell.angle_gamma   90.00
#
_symmetry.space_group_name_H-M   'P 1'
#
loop_
_entity.id
_entity.type
_entity.pdbx_description
1 polymer ?
#
loop_
_entity_poly.entity_id
_entity_poly.type
_entity_poly.pdbx_seq_one_letter_code
_entity_poly.pdbx_strand_id
1 'polypeptide(L)'
;NTPASNPATYTGVFDQIRELFSRLPDAKVRGYQPGRFSFNRSGGRCEDCDGNGQRCIEMHFLPDVWVTCETCNGKRYNQETLSVKYKGKSIADVLEMSIGDVADLFKNIPAIRRTMETLCAIGLDYLTLGQSAPTLSGGESQRVKLAAELARPSTGKTLYLLDEPTTGLHFDDIAKLLKVLNSLVELGNTVIVIEHNLDVIKTADWLVDVGPEAGSGGGQIIAAGTPEKLVEHADRYQKQTTSTRSRKSKQTPLLRSYTGEILKPILSSGKRVEREVFDAQSLSEKQDGDIDLKHIGRDAQMPWQKDGKRWHTQDHVSISGASCQWEGAALEAVIDVIENKDGFGEINWNHRSIVEVNGPVKKQGWFLHANTGDAWLLRLSFRVKRNTFKQDELREQLALESLDDLDELPIYGRSNRVRVKNLKGPWQEISLTIHWQKEINTPAFRDFLEVACESYLGLIHHDQIKPDDILPWKVLKKKWHLSRKGFPNNKRVAWDATLLEALFDLVEETYSESEIQWENKSLVKFIAAGKKKPFLTIHTKRREGVDLTFQGSNEKITLGKIADLGAEREIKTDSQGKEQARIRFTNKKQLQVKAFKPLLKAMVQ
;
A
#
# COMPACT_ATOMS: atom_id res chain seq x y z
N ASN A 1 -4.43 7.62 24.52
CA ASN A 1 -4.06 6.22 24.81
C ASN A 1 -5.33 5.41 24.94
N THR A 2 -5.64 4.61 23.93
CA THR A 2 -6.79 3.70 23.93
C THR A 2 -6.29 2.26 24.12
N PRO A 3 -7.12 1.32 24.62
CA PRO A 3 -6.76 -0.10 24.70
C PRO A 3 -6.37 -0.73 23.36
N ALA A 4 -6.78 -0.11 22.25
CA ALA A 4 -6.42 -0.53 20.89
C ALA A 4 -4.99 -0.14 20.50
N SER A 5 -4.35 0.81 21.18
CA SER A 5 -2.96 1.19 20.94
C SER A 5 -2.02 0.19 21.60
N ASN A 6 -1.02 -0.30 20.86
CA ASN A 6 -0.02 -1.26 21.35
C ASN A 6 1.31 -1.07 20.58
N PRO A 7 2.41 -1.71 20.98
CA PRO A 7 3.70 -1.62 20.30
C PRO A 7 3.62 -1.91 18.80
N ALA A 8 2.83 -2.91 18.37
CA ALA A 8 2.68 -3.26 16.96
C ALA A 8 2.06 -2.14 16.11
N THR A 9 0.99 -1.51 16.64
CA THR A 9 0.30 -0.42 15.94
C THR A 9 1.10 0.86 15.97
N TYR A 10 1.78 1.14 17.06
CA TYR A 10 2.55 2.36 17.24
C TYR A 10 3.78 2.42 16.32
N THR A 11 4.48 1.31 16.18
CA THR A 11 5.64 1.20 15.28
C THR A 11 5.26 1.06 13.81
N GLY A 12 3.98 0.81 13.51
CA GLY A 12 3.49 0.56 12.15
C GLY A 12 3.81 -0.85 11.62
N VAL A 13 4.51 -1.70 12.38
CA VAL A 13 4.85 -3.06 11.94
C VAL A 13 3.62 -3.94 11.76
N PHE A 14 2.54 -3.63 12.46
CA PHE A 14 1.29 -4.37 12.35
C PHE A 14 0.71 -4.34 10.92
N ASP A 15 0.91 -3.26 10.18
CA ASP A 15 0.47 -3.17 8.79
C ASP A 15 1.21 -4.18 7.90
N GLN A 16 2.50 -4.36 8.13
CA GLN A 16 3.33 -5.33 7.42
C GLN A 16 2.96 -6.78 7.80
N ILE A 17 2.67 -7.03 9.08
CA ILE A 17 2.18 -8.33 9.56
C ILE A 17 0.82 -8.65 8.92
N ARG A 18 -0.12 -7.71 8.89
CA ARG A 18 -1.43 -7.88 8.23
C ARG A 18 -1.29 -8.13 6.72
N GLU A 19 -0.37 -7.44 6.07
CA GLU A 19 -0.08 -7.68 4.66
C GLU A 19 0.47 -9.09 4.43
N LEU A 20 1.38 -9.56 5.29
CA LEU A 20 1.90 -10.93 5.25
C LEU A 20 0.77 -11.94 5.36
N PHE A 21 -0.09 -11.83 6.39
CA PHE A 21 -1.18 -12.76 6.60
C PHE A 21 -2.15 -12.82 5.41
N SER A 22 -2.43 -11.67 4.79
CA SER A 22 -3.30 -11.62 3.60
C SER A 22 -2.69 -12.30 2.35
N ARG A 23 -1.38 -12.48 2.33
CA ARG A 23 -0.66 -13.14 1.23
C ARG A 23 -0.53 -14.64 1.40
N LEU A 24 -0.87 -15.16 2.56
CA LEU A 24 -0.84 -16.61 2.82
C LEU A 24 -1.86 -17.34 1.91
N PRO A 25 -1.56 -18.59 1.50
CA PRO A 25 -2.45 -19.36 0.64
C PRO A 25 -3.89 -19.43 1.17
N ASP A 26 -4.07 -19.74 2.45
CA ASP A 26 -5.39 -19.84 3.09
C ASP A 26 -6.18 -18.52 3.06
N ALA A 27 -5.49 -17.40 3.25
CA ALA A 27 -6.10 -16.08 3.14
C ALA A 27 -6.49 -15.75 1.69
N LYS A 28 -5.62 -16.08 0.73
CA LYS A 28 -5.89 -15.86 -0.70
C LYS A 28 -7.09 -16.67 -1.19
N VAL A 29 -7.17 -17.94 -0.79
CA VAL A 29 -8.31 -18.80 -1.13
C VAL A 29 -9.62 -18.18 -0.65
N ARG A 30 -9.65 -17.68 0.58
CA ARG A 30 -10.82 -17.03 1.18
C ARG A 30 -11.02 -15.58 0.73
N GLY A 31 -10.11 -15.00 -0.05
CA GLY A 31 -10.15 -13.62 -0.53
C GLY A 31 -9.90 -12.57 0.57
N TYR A 32 -9.24 -12.97 1.65
CA TYR A 32 -8.99 -12.07 2.77
C TYR A 32 -7.95 -11.01 2.40
N GLN A 33 -8.35 -9.76 2.57
CA GLN A 33 -7.50 -8.58 2.38
C GLN A 33 -6.81 -8.20 3.70
N PRO A 34 -5.76 -7.36 3.70
CA PRO A 34 -5.09 -6.92 4.93
C PRO A 34 -6.04 -6.32 5.99
N GLY A 35 -7.17 -5.74 5.55
CA GLY A 35 -8.21 -5.22 6.44
C GLY A 35 -8.87 -6.29 7.31
N ARG A 36 -8.98 -7.53 6.83
CA ARG A 36 -9.53 -8.68 7.57
C ARG A 36 -8.72 -8.98 8.83
N PHE A 37 -7.42 -8.77 8.78
CA PHE A 37 -6.48 -8.99 9.87
C PHE A 37 -6.31 -7.78 10.81
N SER A 38 -7.20 -6.79 10.73
CA SER A 38 -7.23 -5.65 11.63
C SER A 38 -8.27 -5.86 12.74
N PHE A 39 -7.86 -5.78 13.99
CA PHE A 39 -8.78 -5.82 15.12
C PHE A 39 -9.61 -4.53 15.27
N ASN A 40 -9.28 -3.46 14.52
CA ASN A 40 -10.02 -2.19 14.52
C ASN A 40 -11.06 -2.09 13.39
N ARG A 41 -11.20 -3.11 12.54
CA ARG A 41 -12.14 -3.11 11.40
C ARG A 41 -13.08 -4.29 11.50
N SER A 42 -14.36 -4.04 11.18
CA SER A 42 -15.37 -5.10 11.07
C SER A 42 -15.00 -6.16 10.02
N GLY A 43 -15.57 -7.34 10.18
CA GLY A 43 -15.42 -8.47 9.26
C GLY A 43 -14.38 -9.49 9.69
N GLY A 44 -13.30 -9.12 10.38
CA GLY A 44 -12.28 -10.03 10.87
C GLY A 44 -12.10 -10.02 12.39
N ARG A 45 -12.50 -8.92 13.02
CA ARG A 45 -12.47 -8.77 14.47
C ARG A 45 -13.60 -9.54 15.15
N CYS A 46 -13.50 -9.75 16.44
CA CYS A 46 -14.62 -10.15 17.28
C CYS A 46 -15.59 -8.97 17.40
N GLU A 47 -16.81 -9.11 16.92
CA GLU A 47 -17.79 -8.02 16.95
C GLU A 47 -18.39 -7.81 18.35
N ASP A 48 -18.33 -8.81 19.25
CA ASP A 48 -18.83 -8.69 20.62
C ASP A 48 -18.00 -7.76 21.50
N CYS A 49 -16.71 -7.64 21.25
CA CYS A 49 -15.79 -6.74 21.97
C CYS A 49 -15.18 -5.68 21.05
N ASP A 50 -15.68 -5.51 19.85
CA ASP A 50 -15.15 -4.57 18.85
C ASP A 50 -13.63 -4.70 18.61
N GLY A 51 -13.09 -5.92 18.79
CA GLY A 51 -11.67 -6.20 18.64
C GLY A 51 -10.79 -5.77 19.82
N ASN A 52 -11.38 -5.33 20.93
CA ASN A 52 -10.62 -4.95 22.13
C ASN A 52 -10.09 -6.16 22.90
N GLY A 53 -10.69 -7.35 22.72
CA GLY A 53 -10.40 -8.55 23.49
C GLY A 53 -10.99 -8.52 24.91
N GLN A 54 -11.50 -7.39 25.33
CA GLN A 54 -12.09 -7.14 26.65
C GLN A 54 -13.38 -6.34 26.47
N ARG A 55 -14.31 -6.48 27.41
CA ARG A 55 -15.52 -5.67 27.53
C ARG A 55 -15.39 -4.74 28.72
N CYS A 56 -15.77 -3.50 28.54
CA CYS A 56 -15.88 -2.54 29.63
C CYS A 56 -17.24 -2.70 30.32
N ILE A 57 -17.21 -2.91 31.61
CA ILE A 57 -18.39 -2.85 32.46
C ILE A 57 -18.39 -1.49 33.16
N GLU A 58 -19.22 -0.57 32.64
CA GLU A 58 -19.36 0.77 33.22
C GLU A 58 -20.03 0.69 34.59
N MET A 59 -19.38 1.23 35.60
CA MET A 59 -19.89 1.30 36.97
C MET A 59 -20.12 2.76 37.36
N HIS A 60 -21.38 3.13 37.60
CA HIS A 60 -21.78 4.54 37.85
C HIS A 60 -21.07 5.20 39.06
N PHE A 61 -20.56 4.44 40.03
CA PHE A 61 -19.93 4.97 41.24
C PHE A 61 -18.52 4.41 41.52
N LEU A 62 -18.03 3.51 40.67
CA LEU A 62 -16.73 2.87 40.77
C LEU A 62 -15.99 3.01 39.46
N PRO A 63 -14.65 2.86 39.43
CA PRO A 63 -13.92 2.78 38.17
C PRO A 63 -14.43 1.65 37.28
N ASP A 64 -14.49 1.88 35.97
CA ASP A 64 -14.89 0.88 35.00
C ASP A 64 -14.02 -0.38 35.09
N VAL A 65 -14.66 -1.53 34.99
CA VAL A 65 -14.00 -2.84 35.07
C VAL A 65 -13.91 -3.46 33.69
N TRP A 66 -12.69 -3.82 33.27
CA TRP A 66 -12.44 -4.52 32.04
C TRP A 66 -12.38 -6.03 32.27
N VAL A 67 -13.28 -6.76 31.64
CA VAL A 67 -13.33 -8.23 31.70
C VAL A 67 -12.98 -8.82 30.33
N THR A 68 -12.31 -9.96 30.33
CA THR A 68 -11.97 -10.68 29.09
C THR A 68 -13.24 -11.05 28.34
N CYS A 69 -13.26 -10.82 27.04
CA CYS A 69 -14.39 -11.18 26.19
C CYS A 69 -14.52 -12.71 26.10
N GLU A 70 -15.63 -13.25 26.51
CA GLU A 70 -15.91 -14.71 26.54
C GLU A 70 -15.96 -15.31 25.12
N THR A 71 -16.46 -14.55 24.12
CA THR A 71 -16.59 -14.99 22.73
C THR A 71 -15.27 -15.23 22.06
N CYS A 72 -14.30 -14.33 22.21
CA CYS A 72 -12.98 -14.48 21.59
C CYS A 72 -11.89 -14.89 22.56
N ASN A 73 -12.19 -15.04 23.87
CA ASN A 73 -11.22 -15.35 24.91
C ASN A 73 -9.97 -14.45 24.87
N GLY A 74 -10.18 -13.15 24.72
CA GLY A 74 -9.11 -12.16 24.62
C GLY A 74 -8.44 -12.04 23.25
N LYS A 75 -8.69 -12.94 22.31
CA LYS A 75 -7.97 -13.03 21.01
C LYS A 75 -8.30 -11.94 20.01
N ARG A 76 -9.30 -11.10 20.26
CA ARG A 76 -9.68 -9.92 19.45
C ARG A 76 -10.28 -10.23 18.07
N TYR A 77 -10.21 -11.44 17.56
CA TYR A 77 -10.64 -11.86 16.22
C TYR A 77 -11.68 -12.95 16.25
N ASN A 78 -12.42 -13.09 15.15
CA ASN A 78 -13.31 -14.21 14.94
C ASN A 78 -12.51 -15.48 14.54
N GLN A 79 -13.15 -16.65 14.69
CA GLN A 79 -12.54 -17.97 14.49
C GLN A 79 -12.02 -18.18 13.06
N GLU A 80 -12.73 -17.63 12.07
CA GLU A 80 -12.34 -17.71 10.67
C GLU A 80 -11.01 -17.01 10.38
N THR A 81 -10.81 -15.80 10.96
CA THR A 81 -9.54 -15.06 10.83
C THR A 81 -8.41 -15.79 11.54
N LEU A 82 -8.69 -16.38 12.73
CA LEU A 82 -7.71 -17.14 13.50
C LEU A 82 -7.29 -18.47 12.85
N SER A 83 -8.08 -18.99 11.92
CA SER A 83 -7.74 -20.22 11.18
C SER A 83 -6.57 -20.01 10.21
N VAL A 84 -6.29 -18.78 9.77
CA VAL A 84 -5.13 -18.45 8.93
C VAL A 84 -3.87 -18.40 9.78
N LYS A 85 -2.88 -19.24 9.46
CA LYS A 85 -1.67 -19.39 10.27
C LYS A 85 -0.40 -19.19 9.45
N TYR A 86 0.56 -18.48 10.02
CA TYR A 86 1.93 -18.39 9.53
C TYR A 86 2.86 -19.18 10.45
N LYS A 87 3.54 -20.20 9.94
CA LYS A 87 4.38 -21.12 10.75
C LYS A 87 3.64 -21.63 12.00
N GLY A 88 2.35 -21.97 11.87
CA GLY A 88 1.52 -22.49 12.96
C GLY A 88 0.93 -21.44 13.90
N LYS A 89 1.27 -20.15 13.77
CA LYS A 89 0.77 -19.04 14.59
C LYS A 89 -0.32 -18.26 13.87
N SER A 90 -1.45 -18.00 14.52
CA SER A 90 -2.48 -17.06 14.08
C SER A 90 -2.03 -15.62 14.31
N ILE A 91 -2.75 -14.65 13.75
CA ILE A 91 -2.45 -13.24 14.01
C ILE A 91 -2.63 -12.83 15.47
N ALA A 92 -3.56 -13.46 16.20
CA ALA A 92 -3.71 -13.24 17.64
C ALA A 92 -2.52 -13.81 18.42
N ASP A 93 -2.07 -15.03 18.08
CA ASP A 93 -0.90 -15.62 18.71
C ASP A 93 0.34 -14.72 18.53
N VAL A 94 0.52 -14.11 17.35
CA VAL A 94 1.61 -13.15 17.10
C VAL A 94 1.50 -11.92 18.00
N LEU A 95 0.31 -11.40 18.23
CA LEU A 95 0.12 -10.27 19.15
C LEU A 95 0.35 -10.65 20.63
N GLU A 96 0.15 -11.90 20.98
CA GLU A 96 0.38 -12.44 22.34
C GLU A 96 1.85 -12.84 22.59
N MET A 97 2.66 -12.98 21.54
CA MET A 97 4.09 -13.30 21.65
C MET A 97 4.90 -12.12 22.19
N SER A 98 6.02 -12.43 22.86
CA SER A 98 7.03 -11.43 23.19
C SER A 98 7.64 -10.83 21.91
N ILE A 99 8.14 -9.60 21.96
CA ILE A 99 8.80 -8.94 20.84
C ILE A 99 10.03 -9.75 20.39
N GLY A 100 10.77 -10.35 21.32
CA GLY A 100 11.89 -11.25 21.02
C GLY A 100 11.46 -12.47 20.20
N ASP A 101 10.40 -13.16 20.62
CA ASP A 101 9.86 -14.32 19.89
C ASP A 101 9.33 -13.93 18.51
N VAL A 102 8.74 -12.75 18.39
CA VAL A 102 8.27 -12.23 17.10
C VAL A 102 9.44 -11.91 16.18
N ALA A 103 10.55 -11.39 16.70
CA ALA A 103 11.79 -11.17 15.94
C ALA A 103 12.30 -12.49 15.33
N ASP A 104 12.31 -13.55 16.13
CA ASP A 104 12.72 -14.89 15.67
C ASP A 104 11.76 -15.48 14.64
N LEU A 105 10.44 -15.34 14.86
CA LEU A 105 9.41 -15.83 13.94
C LEU A 105 9.56 -15.22 12.54
N PHE A 106 9.84 -13.91 12.48
CA PHE A 106 9.91 -13.14 11.25
C PHE A 106 11.34 -12.79 10.81
N LYS A 107 12.36 -13.48 11.34
CA LYS A 107 13.78 -13.19 11.04
C LYS A 107 14.12 -13.09 9.55
N ASN A 108 13.42 -13.84 8.71
CA ASN A 108 13.65 -13.87 7.26
C ASN A 108 12.79 -12.83 6.50
N ILE A 109 12.11 -11.93 7.19
CA ILE A 109 11.26 -10.91 6.57
C ILE A 109 11.80 -9.52 6.92
N PRO A 110 12.63 -8.92 6.06
CA PRO A 110 13.37 -7.69 6.35
C PRO A 110 12.47 -6.54 6.82
N ALA A 111 11.28 -6.43 6.23
CA ALA A 111 10.34 -5.37 6.57
C ALA A 111 9.85 -5.42 8.03
N ILE A 112 9.67 -6.64 8.59
CA ILE A 112 9.22 -6.84 9.97
C ILE A 112 10.44 -6.92 10.90
N ARG A 113 11.48 -7.68 10.49
CA ARG A 113 12.72 -7.91 11.22
C ARG A 113 13.30 -6.61 11.75
N ARG A 114 13.52 -5.62 10.89
CA ARG A 114 14.13 -4.35 11.26
C ARG A 114 13.45 -3.71 12.49
N THR A 115 12.13 -3.63 12.47
CA THR A 115 11.37 -3.00 13.58
C THR A 115 11.47 -3.84 14.85
N MET A 116 11.40 -5.16 14.75
CA MET A 116 11.50 -6.07 15.90
C MET A 116 12.89 -6.01 16.54
N GLU A 117 13.95 -6.10 15.75
CA GLU A 117 15.33 -6.02 16.24
C GLU A 117 15.63 -4.65 16.84
N THR A 118 15.06 -3.56 16.29
CA THR A 118 15.18 -2.22 16.90
C THR A 118 14.51 -2.19 18.28
N LEU A 119 13.33 -2.80 18.45
CA LEU A 119 12.65 -2.90 19.74
C LEU A 119 13.47 -3.74 20.74
N CYS A 120 14.06 -4.85 20.30
CA CYS A 120 14.95 -5.67 21.13
C CYS A 120 16.21 -4.90 21.54
N ALA A 121 16.83 -4.15 20.63
CA ALA A 121 18.05 -3.39 20.89
C ALA A 121 17.87 -2.33 21.99
N ILE A 122 16.65 -1.81 22.17
CA ILE A 122 16.34 -0.85 23.25
C ILE A 122 15.78 -1.51 24.53
N GLY A 123 15.89 -2.85 24.62
CA GLY A 123 15.51 -3.61 25.82
C GLY A 123 14.01 -3.77 26.01
N LEU A 124 13.25 -3.92 24.91
CA LEU A 124 11.80 -4.19 24.94
C LEU A 124 11.44 -5.60 24.46
N ASP A 125 12.41 -6.51 24.40
CA ASP A 125 12.27 -7.88 23.93
C ASP A 125 11.26 -8.71 24.76
N TYR A 126 11.14 -8.41 26.04
CA TYR A 126 10.22 -9.07 26.97
C TYR A 126 8.75 -8.63 26.85
N LEU A 127 8.48 -7.46 26.27
CA LEU A 127 7.11 -6.95 26.13
C LEU A 127 6.32 -7.79 25.13
N THR A 128 5.03 -7.96 25.42
CA THR A 128 4.09 -8.57 24.47
C THR A 128 3.80 -7.59 23.32
N LEU A 129 3.91 -8.05 22.08
CA LEU A 129 3.74 -7.19 20.91
C LEU A 129 2.37 -6.48 20.85
N GLY A 130 1.30 -7.15 21.29
CA GLY A 130 -0.07 -6.63 21.37
C GLY A 130 -0.46 -6.03 22.72
N GLN A 131 0.50 -5.80 23.63
CA GLN A 131 0.24 -5.24 24.96
C GLN A 131 -0.39 -3.86 24.85
N SER A 132 -1.51 -3.65 25.54
CA SER A 132 -2.24 -2.36 25.51
C SER A 132 -1.40 -1.21 26.05
N ALA A 133 -1.37 -0.08 25.36
CA ALA A 133 -0.58 1.09 25.75
C ALA A 133 -0.85 1.62 27.18
N PRO A 134 -2.08 1.58 27.72
CA PRO A 134 -2.32 1.96 29.12
C PRO A 134 -1.63 1.08 30.17
N THR A 135 -1.23 -0.15 29.81
CA THR A 135 -0.53 -1.08 30.73
C THR A 135 0.99 -0.96 30.66
N LEU A 136 1.50 -0.14 29.75
CA LEU A 136 2.94 0.14 29.64
C LEU A 136 3.36 1.18 30.70
N SER A 137 4.52 0.97 31.27
CA SER A 137 5.16 2.01 32.09
C SER A 137 5.52 3.25 31.26
N GLY A 138 5.74 4.38 31.92
CA GLY A 138 6.17 5.62 31.24
C GLY A 138 7.42 5.42 30.39
N GLY A 139 8.44 4.74 30.95
CA GLY A 139 9.68 4.44 30.25
C GLY A 139 9.52 3.48 29.07
N GLU A 140 8.70 2.41 29.21
CA GLU A 140 8.39 1.51 28.09
C GLU A 140 7.68 2.24 26.95
N SER A 141 6.68 3.07 27.28
CA SER A 141 5.96 3.87 26.29
C SER A 141 6.88 4.84 25.54
N GLN A 142 7.81 5.49 26.23
CA GLN A 142 8.82 6.35 25.59
C GLN A 142 9.75 5.55 24.68
N ARG A 143 10.25 4.39 25.14
CA ARG A 143 11.11 3.53 24.33
C ARG A 143 10.42 2.99 23.10
N VAL A 144 9.13 2.59 23.17
CA VAL A 144 8.35 2.21 21.99
C VAL A 144 8.28 3.34 20.97
N LYS A 145 8.08 4.60 21.43
CA LYS A 145 8.10 5.77 20.56
C LYS A 145 9.47 5.99 19.90
N LEU A 146 10.52 5.85 20.67
CA LEU A 146 11.89 5.98 20.18
C LEU A 146 12.22 4.91 19.15
N ALA A 147 11.84 3.64 19.38
CA ALA A 147 12.00 2.56 18.43
C ALA A 147 11.26 2.81 17.11
N ALA A 148 10.05 3.37 17.19
CA ALA A 148 9.28 3.70 16.00
C ALA A 148 9.99 4.75 15.12
N GLU A 149 10.65 5.72 15.72
CA GLU A 149 11.44 6.73 14.99
C GLU A 149 12.74 6.14 14.44
N LEU A 150 13.44 5.31 15.20
CA LEU A 150 14.65 4.62 14.74
C LEU A 150 14.43 3.66 13.59
N ALA A 151 13.28 2.98 13.58
CA ALA A 151 12.90 2.07 12.51
C ALA A 151 12.60 2.80 11.18
N ARG A 152 12.40 4.12 11.20
CA ARG A 152 12.22 4.93 9.99
C ARG A 152 13.56 5.22 9.29
N PRO A 153 13.56 5.40 7.96
CA PRO A 153 14.75 5.89 7.26
C PRO A 153 15.18 7.26 7.82
N SER A 154 16.41 7.35 8.30
CA SER A 154 16.95 8.61 8.80
C SER A 154 17.22 9.60 7.67
N THR A 155 16.84 10.87 7.86
CA THR A 155 17.21 11.97 6.97
C THR A 155 18.50 12.68 7.38
N GLY A 156 19.04 12.38 8.57
CA GLY A 156 20.19 13.05 9.16
C GLY A 156 19.94 14.52 9.53
N LYS A 157 18.68 14.95 9.64
CA LYS A 157 18.30 16.36 9.88
C LYS A 157 17.18 16.49 10.92
N THR A 158 17.04 15.52 11.81
CA THR A 158 16.00 15.50 12.83
C THR A 158 16.56 15.98 14.17
N LEU A 159 15.79 16.79 14.87
CA LEU A 159 16.05 17.17 16.26
C LEU A 159 15.14 16.35 17.17
N TYR A 160 15.75 15.55 18.04
CA TYR A 160 15.05 14.80 19.09
C TYR A 160 15.17 15.53 20.43
N LEU A 161 14.03 15.76 21.08
CA LEU A 161 13.95 16.33 22.43
C LEU A 161 13.38 15.24 23.34
N LEU A 162 14.19 14.80 24.31
CA LEU A 162 13.84 13.74 25.25
C LEU A 162 13.86 14.29 26.67
N ASP A 163 12.79 14.01 27.40
CA ASP A 163 12.64 14.45 28.80
C ASP A 163 12.69 13.22 29.70
N GLU A 164 13.72 13.13 30.53
CA GLU A 164 14.01 12.06 31.49
C GLU A 164 13.81 10.63 30.89
N PRO A 165 14.42 10.27 29.74
CA PRO A 165 14.18 9.00 29.09
C PRO A 165 14.68 7.78 29.89
N THR A 166 15.46 7.98 30.95
CA THR A 166 15.95 6.90 31.82
C THR A 166 15.07 6.61 33.02
N THR A 167 13.97 7.35 33.20
CA THR A 167 13.08 7.16 34.35
C THR A 167 12.53 5.74 34.41
N GLY A 168 12.77 5.04 35.53
CA GLY A 168 12.30 3.67 35.76
C GLY A 168 13.10 2.59 35.03
N LEU A 169 14.29 2.90 34.48
CA LEU A 169 15.16 1.94 33.80
C LEU A 169 16.18 1.32 34.77
N HIS A 170 16.49 0.02 34.53
CA HIS A 170 17.64 -0.65 35.10
C HIS A 170 18.93 -0.24 34.38
N PHE A 171 20.10 -0.41 35.01
CA PHE A 171 21.39 0.00 34.45
C PHE A 171 21.66 -0.60 33.06
N ASP A 172 21.33 -1.87 32.84
CA ASP A 172 21.48 -2.53 31.54
C ASP A 172 20.60 -1.89 30.46
N ASP A 173 19.40 -1.46 30.81
CA ASP A 173 18.49 -0.80 29.87
C ASP A 173 18.96 0.62 29.54
N ILE A 174 19.60 1.31 30.50
CA ILE A 174 20.23 2.61 30.25
C ILE A 174 21.37 2.46 29.25
N ALA A 175 22.20 1.42 29.38
CA ALA A 175 23.27 1.15 28.43
C ALA A 175 22.72 0.87 27.01
N LYS A 176 21.64 0.10 26.90
CA LYS A 176 20.96 -0.15 25.62
C LYS A 176 20.37 1.16 25.04
N LEU A 177 19.72 1.96 25.86
CA LEU A 177 19.18 3.27 25.44
C LEU A 177 20.29 4.19 24.92
N LEU A 178 21.42 4.27 25.62
CA LEU A 178 22.57 5.09 25.19
C LEU A 178 23.13 4.64 23.83
N LYS A 179 23.25 3.34 23.57
CA LYS A 179 23.65 2.82 22.26
C LYS A 179 22.73 3.34 21.15
N VAL A 180 21.43 3.33 21.41
CA VAL A 180 20.40 3.80 20.49
C VAL A 180 20.48 5.31 20.27
N LEU A 181 20.61 6.11 21.33
CA LEU A 181 20.76 7.57 21.21
C LEU A 181 22.01 7.96 20.43
N ASN A 182 23.12 7.26 20.70
CA ASN A 182 24.36 7.46 19.96
C ASN A 182 24.19 7.13 18.47
N SER A 183 23.47 6.05 18.13
CA SER A 183 23.21 5.71 16.72
C SER A 183 22.40 6.78 15.99
N LEU A 184 21.46 7.45 16.68
CA LEU A 184 20.74 8.58 16.09
C LEU A 184 21.68 9.76 15.76
N VAL A 185 22.64 10.04 16.65
CA VAL A 185 23.63 11.10 16.44
C VAL A 185 24.58 10.74 15.30
N GLU A 186 25.06 9.50 15.23
CA GLU A 186 25.93 9.01 14.15
C GLU A 186 25.26 9.10 12.77
N LEU A 187 23.94 8.94 12.72
CA LEU A 187 23.14 9.16 11.50
C LEU A 187 22.98 10.66 11.13
N GLY A 188 23.66 11.57 11.82
CA GLY A 188 23.66 13.02 11.54
C GLY A 188 22.53 13.81 12.21
N ASN A 189 21.75 13.19 13.10
CA ASN A 189 20.69 13.87 13.83
C ASN A 189 21.24 14.58 15.08
N THR A 190 20.43 15.47 15.65
CA THR A 190 20.73 16.13 16.92
C THR A 190 19.80 15.59 18.00
N VAL A 191 20.38 15.18 19.14
CA VAL A 191 19.62 14.67 20.30
C VAL A 191 19.87 15.57 21.48
N ILE A 192 18.83 16.15 22.03
CA ILE A 192 18.85 16.94 23.28
C ILE A 192 18.09 16.14 24.34
N VAL A 193 18.74 15.87 25.45
CA VAL A 193 18.19 15.07 26.54
C VAL A 193 18.19 15.90 27.82
N ILE A 194 17.06 16.01 28.50
CA ILE A 194 16.97 16.52 29.86
C ILE A 194 17.12 15.31 30.76
N GLU A 195 18.18 15.32 31.60
CA GLU A 195 18.52 14.16 32.42
C GLU A 195 19.17 14.49 33.74
N HIS A 196 19.00 13.58 34.69
CA HIS A 196 19.65 13.62 36.02
C HIS A 196 20.53 12.39 36.23
N ASN A 197 20.47 11.43 35.37
CA ASN A 197 21.25 10.19 35.43
C ASN A 197 22.70 10.44 35.02
N LEU A 198 23.64 10.17 35.93
CA LEU A 198 25.05 10.42 35.73
C LEU A 198 25.69 9.58 34.63
N ASP A 199 25.14 8.38 34.36
CA ASP A 199 25.61 7.52 33.26
C ASP A 199 25.30 8.12 31.90
N VAL A 200 24.19 8.82 31.77
CA VAL A 200 23.86 9.59 30.55
C VAL A 200 24.71 10.86 30.50
N ILE A 201 24.77 11.62 31.58
CA ILE A 201 25.47 12.92 31.65
C ILE A 201 26.95 12.75 31.30
N LYS A 202 27.65 11.73 31.85
CA LYS A 202 29.06 11.50 31.58
C LYS A 202 29.39 11.12 30.13
N THR A 203 28.38 10.61 29.37
CA THR A 203 28.54 10.16 27.98
C THR A 203 28.14 11.19 26.94
N ALA A 204 27.59 12.35 27.38
CA ALA A 204 27.15 13.41 26.50
C ALA A 204 28.33 14.08 25.78
N ASP A 205 28.16 14.48 24.53
CA ASP A 205 29.15 15.26 23.79
C ASP A 205 29.19 16.71 24.26
N TRP A 206 28.05 17.24 24.73
CA TRP A 206 27.89 18.58 25.21
C TRP A 206 26.85 18.66 26.31
N LEU A 207 27.17 19.36 27.39
CA LEU A 207 26.29 19.60 28.52
C LEU A 207 25.95 21.09 28.63
N VAL A 208 24.74 21.39 29.05
CA VAL A 208 24.29 22.70 29.48
C VAL A 208 23.78 22.55 30.91
N ASP A 209 24.56 22.99 31.87
CA ASP A 209 24.25 22.94 33.32
C ASP A 209 23.39 24.13 33.71
N VAL A 210 22.21 23.86 34.24
CA VAL A 210 21.20 24.86 34.60
C VAL A 210 20.96 24.82 36.11
N GLY A 211 21.09 25.95 36.77
CA GLY A 211 20.93 26.04 38.23
C GLY A 211 21.22 27.47 38.75
N PRO A 212 21.93 27.64 39.92
CA PRO A 212 22.42 26.60 40.84
C PRO A 212 21.33 25.94 41.68
N GLU A 213 20.26 26.68 41.99
CA GLU A 213 19.14 26.23 42.81
C GLU A 213 17.87 26.03 41.97
N ALA A 214 16.76 25.76 42.62
CA ALA A 214 15.43 25.65 41.99
C ALA A 214 14.59 26.93 42.20
N GLY A 215 13.51 27.07 41.45
CA GLY A 215 12.57 28.18 41.56
C GLY A 215 13.21 29.55 41.23
N SER A 216 13.02 30.58 42.07
CA SER A 216 13.51 31.93 41.84
C SER A 216 15.03 32.06 41.91
N GLY A 217 15.73 31.09 42.52
CA GLY A 217 17.21 31.04 42.60
C GLY A 217 17.85 30.22 41.46
N GLY A 218 17.06 29.64 40.57
CA GLY A 218 17.52 28.76 39.51
C GLY A 218 17.32 29.30 38.09
N GLY A 219 17.38 28.41 37.12
CA GLY A 219 17.10 28.73 35.73
C GLY A 219 18.21 29.47 34.98
N GLN A 220 19.41 29.63 35.59
CA GLN A 220 20.56 30.26 34.96
C GLN A 220 21.48 29.19 34.35
N ILE A 221 22.09 29.51 33.21
CA ILE A 221 23.14 28.66 32.65
C ILE A 221 24.41 28.88 33.46
N ILE A 222 24.84 27.85 34.19
CA ILE A 222 26.03 27.87 35.04
C ILE A 222 27.29 27.67 34.21
N ALA A 223 27.28 26.62 33.41
CA ALA A 223 28.36 26.23 32.52
C ALA A 223 27.81 25.48 31.29
N ALA A 224 28.54 25.56 30.19
CA ALA A 224 28.27 24.79 29.01
C ALA A 224 29.57 24.26 28.40
N GLY A 225 29.58 23.01 27.98
CA GLY A 225 30.76 22.36 27.41
C GLY A 225 30.72 20.85 27.54
N THR A 226 31.87 20.22 27.32
CA THR A 226 32.02 18.76 27.56
C THR A 226 31.93 18.43 29.04
N PRO A 227 31.68 17.19 29.45
CA PRO A 227 31.69 16.78 30.86
C PRO A 227 32.97 17.23 31.59
N GLU A 228 34.13 17.13 30.94
CA GLU A 228 35.42 17.56 31.51
C GLU A 228 35.46 19.08 31.77
N LYS A 229 34.89 19.90 30.87
CA LYS A 229 34.81 21.37 31.06
C LYS A 229 33.94 21.76 32.24
N LEU A 230 32.88 20.99 32.52
CA LEU A 230 32.07 21.19 33.72
C LEU A 230 32.84 20.90 35.00
N VAL A 231 33.65 19.83 35.00
CA VAL A 231 34.55 19.54 36.13
C VAL A 231 35.58 20.65 36.32
N GLU A 232 36.21 21.16 35.24
CA GLU A 232 37.10 22.30 35.31
C GLU A 232 36.42 23.57 35.86
N HIS A 233 35.17 23.79 35.49
CA HIS A 233 34.37 24.93 36.02
C HIS A 233 34.16 24.77 37.53
N ALA A 234 33.78 23.59 38.01
CA ALA A 234 33.59 23.31 39.41
C ALA A 234 34.91 23.49 40.22
N ASP A 235 36.04 23.03 39.68
CA ASP A 235 37.36 23.23 40.30
C ASP A 235 37.75 24.72 40.38
N ARG A 236 37.44 25.49 39.36
CA ARG A 236 37.68 26.97 39.40
C ARG A 236 36.82 27.64 40.44
N TYR A 237 35.53 27.27 40.55
CA TYR A 237 34.64 27.78 41.59
C TYR A 237 35.18 27.48 42.99
N GLN A 238 35.59 26.22 43.28
CA GLN A 238 36.16 25.84 44.58
C GLN A 238 37.44 26.64 44.92
N LYS A 239 38.33 26.82 43.94
CA LYS A 239 39.55 27.63 44.12
C LYS A 239 39.22 29.11 44.40
N GLN A 240 38.19 29.66 43.76
CA GLN A 240 37.74 31.04 43.93
C GLN A 240 37.12 31.24 45.31
N THR A 241 36.34 30.28 45.83
CA THR A 241 35.72 30.36 47.17
C THR A 241 36.69 30.11 48.34
N THR A 242 37.72 29.27 48.15
CA THR A 242 38.73 28.94 49.14
C THR A 242 39.84 30.02 49.23
N SER A 243 39.98 30.82 48.17
CA SER A 243 40.98 31.94 48.17
C SER A 243 40.42 33.20 48.81
N THR A 244 40.25 33.18 50.14
CA THR A 244 39.72 34.28 50.97
C THR A 244 40.71 35.44 51.15
N ARG A 245 41.83 35.48 50.44
CA ARG A 245 42.88 36.47 50.56
C ARG A 245 43.41 36.97 49.22
N SER A 246 42.58 37.53 48.38
CA SER A 246 43.12 38.41 47.33
C SER A 246 42.12 39.49 46.95
N ARG A 247 42.61 40.72 47.12
CA ARG A 247 41.94 41.98 46.81
C ARG A 247 41.56 42.04 45.30
N LYS A 248 40.31 42.47 45.05
CA LYS A 248 39.92 43.26 43.87
C LYS A 248 40.38 42.70 42.50
N SER A 249 39.91 41.53 42.11
CA SER A 249 39.75 41.23 40.67
C SER A 249 38.31 41.53 40.30
N LYS A 250 38.09 42.24 39.19
CA LYS A 250 36.80 42.48 38.54
C LYS A 250 36.32 41.22 37.83
N GLN A 251 36.45 40.06 38.45
CA GLN A 251 35.95 38.80 37.87
C GLN A 251 34.50 38.59 38.30
N THR A 252 33.63 38.36 37.34
CA THR A 252 32.23 37.93 37.56
C THR A 252 32.24 36.71 38.49
N PRO A 253 31.46 36.69 39.60
CA PRO A 253 31.42 35.53 40.48
C PRO A 253 30.92 34.30 39.68
N LEU A 254 31.70 33.23 39.71
CA LEU A 254 31.29 31.97 39.12
C LEU A 254 30.12 31.39 39.93
N LEU A 255 29.15 30.80 39.25
CA LEU A 255 28.07 30.06 39.89
C LEU A 255 28.52 28.61 40.17
N ARG A 256 28.02 28.03 41.24
CA ARG A 256 28.36 26.65 41.64
C ARG A 256 27.74 25.64 40.71
N SER A 257 28.52 24.72 40.19
CA SER A 257 28.07 23.57 39.41
C SER A 257 28.10 22.30 40.26
N TYR A 258 26.94 21.86 40.75
CA TYR A 258 26.81 20.61 41.48
C TYR A 258 27.10 19.42 40.56
N THR A 259 26.64 19.50 39.33
CA THR A 259 26.89 18.47 38.28
C THR A 259 28.39 18.27 38.08
N GLY A 260 29.15 19.35 37.92
CA GLY A 260 30.61 19.28 37.76
C GLY A 260 31.35 18.69 38.97
N GLU A 261 30.89 19.01 40.20
CA GLU A 261 31.48 18.45 41.44
C GLU A 261 31.29 16.94 41.52
N ILE A 262 30.07 16.42 41.17
CA ILE A 262 29.75 15.01 41.24
C ILE A 262 30.39 14.22 40.06
N LEU A 263 30.53 14.82 38.88
CA LEU A 263 31.21 14.21 37.75
C LEU A 263 32.71 13.97 37.98
N LYS A 264 33.36 14.80 38.77
CA LYS A 264 34.81 14.75 38.98
C LYS A 264 35.32 13.36 39.42
N PRO A 265 34.83 12.73 40.49
CA PRO A 265 35.26 11.39 40.88
C PRO A 265 34.91 10.33 39.85
N ILE A 266 33.77 10.47 39.14
CA ILE A 266 33.30 9.51 38.15
C ILE A 266 34.21 9.50 36.94
N LEU A 267 34.57 10.65 36.39
CA LEU A 267 35.44 10.75 35.21
C LEU A 267 36.89 10.39 35.54
N SER A 268 37.35 10.59 36.80
CA SER A 268 38.70 10.23 37.21
C SER A 268 38.88 8.75 37.53
N SER A 269 37.82 8.01 37.87
CA SER A 269 37.86 6.58 38.23
C SER A 269 37.57 5.61 37.09
N GLY A 270 36.92 6.12 36.03
CA GLY A 270 36.44 5.28 34.93
C GLY A 270 37.50 5.00 33.85
N LYS A 271 37.57 3.74 33.39
CA LYS A 271 38.24 3.41 32.11
C LYS A 271 37.35 3.94 30.96
N ARG A 272 38.00 4.62 30.01
CA ARG A 272 37.32 5.03 28.80
C ARG A 272 37.03 3.80 27.94
N VAL A 273 35.74 3.52 27.70
CA VAL A 273 35.30 2.43 26.86
C VAL A 273 34.90 3.03 25.51
N GLU A 274 35.32 2.38 24.40
CA GLU A 274 34.89 2.78 23.07
C GLU A 274 33.40 2.54 22.91
N ARG A 275 32.71 3.43 22.20
CA ARG A 275 31.27 3.32 21.93
C ARG A 275 31.00 2.17 20.96
N GLU A 276 30.11 1.28 21.34
CA GLU A 276 29.47 0.38 20.37
C GLU A 276 28.33 1.15 19.67
N VAL A 277 28.45 1.27 18.36
CA VAL A 277 27.41 1.92 17.54
C VAL A 277 26.40 0.86 17.11
N PHE A 278 25.13 1.08 17.44
CA PHE A 278 24.04 0.27 16.93
C PHE A 278 23.58 0.84 15.58
N ASP A 279 23.87 0.12 14.48
CA ASP A 279 23.43 0.52 13.14
C ASP A 279 22.07 -0.11 12.78
N ALA A 280 20.99 0.62 13.01
CA ALA A 280 19.65 0.20 12.61
C ALA A 280 19.46 0.11 11.09
N GLN A 281 20.34 0.71 10.28
CA GLN A 281 20.24 0.65 8.82
C GLN A 281 20.83 -0.64 8.26
N SER A 282 21.86 -1.19 8.88
CA SER A 282 22.43 -2.48 8.52
C SER A 282 21.41 -3.62 8.62
N LEU A 283 20.42 -3.48 9.51
CA LEU A 283 19.28 -4.42 9.63
C LEU A 283 18.37 -4.45 8.39
N SER A 284 18.46 -3.46 7.52
CA SER A 284 17.70 -3.44 6.26
C SER A 284 18.44 -4.12 5.11
N GLU A 285 19.71 -4.47 5.27
CA GLU A 285 20.47 -5.19 4.27
C GLU A 285 19.93 -6.61 4.09
N LYS A 286 19.88 -7.05 2.83
CA LYS A 286 19.42 -8.41 2.51
C LYS A 286 20.40 -9.44 3.06
N GLN A 287 19.86 -10.39 3.81
CA GLN A 287 20.57 -11.57 4.30
C GLN A 287 20.19 -12.80 3.49
N ASP A 288 21.05 -13.81 3.50
CA ASP A 288 20.73 -15.10 2.88
C ASP A 288 19.48 -15.71 3.51
N GLY A 289 18.50 -16.04 2.68
CA GLY A 289 17.20 -16.56 3.12
C GLY A 289 16.12 -15.52 3.33
N ASP A 290 16.39 -14.23 3.06
CA ASP A 290 15.39 -13.17 3.14
C ASP A 290 14.29 -13.31 2.08
N ILE A 291 13.04 -13.21 2.53
CA ILE A 291 11.84 -13.31 1.70
C ILE A 291 11.17 -11.94 1.64
N ASP A 292 11.04 -11.36 0.43
CA ASP A 292 10.22 -10.17 0.25
C ASP A 292 8.75 -10.52 0.48
N LEU A 293 8.02 -9.67 1.22
CA LEU A 293 6.58 -9.79 1.45
C LEU A 293 5.80 -10.03 0.14
N LYS A 294 6.25 -9.45 -0.96
CA LYS A 294 5.63 -9.62 -2.28
C LYS A 294 5.71 -11.05 -2.83
N HIS A 295 6.67 -11.84 -2.36
CA HIS A 295 6.88 -13.21 -2.81
C HIS A 295 6.18 -14.25 -1.94
N ILE A 296 5.67 -13.87 -0.77
CA ILE A 296 4.96 -14.80 0.12
C ILE A 296 3.71 -15.34 -0.57
N GLY A 297 3.61 -16.68 -0.62
CA GLY A 297 2.51 -17.40 -1.27
C GLY A 297 2.43 -17.21 -2.78
N ARG A 298 3.49 -16.71 -3.45
CA ARG A 298 3.51 -16.53 -4.92
C ARG A 298 3.54 -17.88 -5.65
N ASP A 299 4.29 -18.82 -5.11
CA ASP A 299 4.48 -20.13 -5.72
C ASP A 299 3.45 -21.17 -5.24
N ALA A 300 2.54 -20.79 -4.35
CA ALA A 300 1.46 -21.65 -3.92
C ALA A 300 0.42 -21.80 -5.03
N GLN A 301 0.26 -23.02 -5.54
CA GLN A 301 -0.83 -23.33 -6.48
C GLN A 301 -2.17 -23.17 -5.76
N MET A 302 -3.00 -22.26 -6.28
CA MET A 302 -4.35 -22.04 -5.76
C MET A 302 -5.31 -23.15 -6.20
N PRO A 303 -6.41 -23.44 -5.46
CA PRO A 303 -7.38 -24.47 -5.84
C PRO A 303 -7.88 -24.34 -7.28
N TRP A 304 -8.19 -23.12 -7.74
CA TRP A 304 -8.63 -22.85 -9.11
C TRP A 304 -7.54 -23.04 -10.18
N GLN A 305 -6.27 -23.15 -9.78
CA GLN A 305 -5.15 -23.47 -10.68
C GLN A 305 -4.89 -24.98 -10.75
N LYS A 306 -5.28 -25.72 -9.71
CA LYS A 306 -5.14 -27.19 -9.66
C LYS A 306 -6.30 -27.89 -10.36
N ASP A 307 -7.52 -27.51 -10.01
CA ASP A 307 -8.76 -28.00 -10.58
C ASP A 307 -9.78 -26.85 -10.60
N GLY A 308 -9.70 -26.06 -11.66
CA GLY A 308 -10.55 -24.88 -11.79
C GLY A 308 -12.01 -25.22 -11.96
N LYS A 309 -12.35 -26.28 -12.69
CA LYS A 309 -13.75 -26.71 -12.87
C LYS A 309 -14.37 -27.04 -11.51
N ARG A 310 -13.74 -27.91 -10.74
CA ARG A 310 -14.20 -28.27 -9.39
C ARG A 310 -14.30 -27.05 -8.47
N TRP A 311 -13.31 -26.14 -8.51
CA TRP A 311 -13.33 -24.92 -7.71
C TRP A 311 -14.56 -24.07 -7.98
N HIS A 312 -14.91 -23.84 -9.25
CA HIS A 312 -16.02 -22.97 -9.63
C HIS A 312 -17.39 -23.60 -9.54
N THR A 313 -17.50 -24.93 -9.49
CA THR A 313 -18.79 -25.64 -9.52
C THR A 313 -19.12 -26.34 -8.19
N GLN A 314 -18.12 -26.71 -7.39
CA GLN A 314 -18.33 -27.47 -6.14
C GLN A 314 -17.77 -26.74 -4.90
N ASP A 315 -16.51 -26.25 -4.99
CA ASP A 315 -15.78 -25.73 -3.84
C ASP A 315 -15.83 -24.18 -3.78
N HIS A 316 -16.62 -23.54 -4.64
CA HIS A 316 -16.61 -22.10 -4.86
C HIS A 316 -16.94 -21.26 -3.60
N VAL A 317 -16.16 -20.20 -3.42
CA VAL A 317 -16.25 -19.28 -2.29
C VAL A 317 -16.36 -17.86 -2.81
N SER A 318 -17.26 -17.10 -2.24
CA SER A 318 -17.50 -15.71 -2.61
C SER A 318 -16.26 -14.81 -2.41
N ILE A 319 -16.29 -13.61 -2.94
CA ILE A 319 -15.22 -12.61 -2.75
C ILE A 319 -15.05 -12.27 -1.27
N SER A 320 -16.14 -12.32 -0.48
CA SER A 320 -16.12 -12.08 0.96
C SER A 320 -15.63 -13.27 1.79
N GLY A 321 -15.47 -14.45 1.18
CA GLY A 321 -15.00 -15.67 1.84
C GLY A 321 -16.11 -16.58 2.35
N ALA A 322 -17.39 -16.26 2.15
CA ALA A 322 -18.52 -17.14 2.43
C ALA A 322 -18.71 -18.18 1.34
N SER A 323 -19.20 -19.36 1.66
CA SER A 323 -19.60 -20.35 0.68
C SER A 323 -20.71 -19.79 -0.22
N CYS A 324 -20.60 -20.02 -1.53
CA CYS A 324 -21.65 -19.62 -2.45
C CYS A 324 -22.87 -20.52 -2.32
N GLN A 325 -24.05 -19.94 -2.45
CA GLN A 325 -25.35 -20.61 -2.27
C GLN A 325 -26.04 -20.94 -3.60
N TRP A 326 -25.59 -20.34 -4.71
CA TRP A 326 -26.09 -20.69 -6.04
C TRP A 326 -25.58 -22.07 -6.48
N GLU A 327 -26.35 -22.77 -7.29
CA GLU A 327 -26.02 -24.13 -7.72
C GLU A 327 -24.90 -24.17 -8.77
N GLY A 328 -23.76 -24.78 -8.45
CA GLY A 328 -22.63 -24.92 -9.38
C GLY A 328 -22.98 -25.71 -10.65
N ALA A 329 -23.91 -26.63 -10.56
CA ALA A 329 -24.45 -27.36 -11.71
C ALA A 329 -25.11 -26.46 -12.78
N ALA A 330 -25.54 -25.25 -12.40
CA ALA A 330 -25.99 -24.25 -13.36
C ALA A 330 -24.85 -23.78 -14.28
N LEU A 331 -23.66 -23.54 -13.73
CA LEU A 331 -22.50 -23.21 -14.54
C LEU A 331 -22.06 -24.37 -15.44
N GLU A 332 -22.03 -25.58 -14.89
CA GLU A 332 -21.68 -26.79 -15.67
C GLU A 332 -22.60 -26.96 -16.90
N ALA A 333 -23.92 -26.81 -16.70
CA ALA A 333 -24.88 -26.95 -17.81
C ALA A 333 -24.66 -25.93 -18.94
N VAL A 334 -24.27 -24.71 -18.62
CA VAL A 334 -23.93 -23.67 -19.62
C VAL A 334 -22.63 -24.03 -20.35
N ILE A 335 -21.62 -24.43 -19.59
CA ILE A 335 -20.31 -24.77 -20.15
C ILE A 335 -20.38 -25.99 -21.04
N ASP A 336 -21.10 -27.06 -20.64
CA ASP A 336 -21.26 -28.30 -21.43
C ASP A 336 -21.88 -28.01 -22.80
N VAL A 337 -22.84 -27.08 -22.89
CA VAL A 337 -23.41 -26.70 -24.21
C VAL A 337 -22.37 -26.00 -25.07
N ILE A 338 -21.52 -25.17 -24.50
CA ILE A 338 -20.48 -24.42 -25.23
C ILE A 338 -19.34 -25.37 -25.66
N GLU A 339 -18.90 -26.27 -24.78
CA GLU A 339 -17.85 -27.26 -25.08
C GLU A 339 -18.22 -28.21 -26.24
N ASN A 340 -19.52 -28.52 -26.38
CA ASN A 340 -20.02 -29.35 -27.47
C ASN A 340 -20.16 -28.61 -28.82
N LYS A 341 -19.82 -27.32 -28.89
CA LYS A 341 -19.83 -26.51 -30.12
C LYS A 341 -18.44 -26.19 -30.60
N ASP A 342 -18.13 -26.53 -31.84
CA ASP A 342 -16.87 -26.14 -32.47
C ASP A 342 -16.77 -24.63 -32.64
N GLY A 343 -15.55 -24.09 -32.50
CA GLY A 343 -15.26 -22.70 -32.80
C GLY A 343 -14.99 -21.83 -31.56
N PHE A 344 -15.03 -22.39 -30.37
CA PHE A 344 -14.58 -21.74 -29.13
C PHE A 344 -13.16 -22.19 -28.76
N GLY A 345 -12.45 -21.38 -28.00
CA GLY A 345 -11.15 -21.71 -27.40
C GLY A 345 -11.32 -22.49 -26.11
N GLU A 346 -10.19 -22.92 -25.54
CA GLU A 346 -10.18 -23.57 -24.22
C GLU A 346 -10.80 -22.69 -23.15
N ILE A 347 -11.58 -23.31 -22.26
CA ILE A 347 -12.23 -22.61 -21.15
C ILE A 347 -11.18 -22.27 -20.09
N ASN A 348 -11.11 -21.00 -19.74
CA ASN A 348 -10.18 -20.52 -18.75
C ASN A 348 -10.80 -20.51 -17.34
N TRP A 349 -10.47 -21.53 -16.56
CA TRP A 349 -10.88 -21.69 -15.16
C TRP A 349 -9.87 -21.08 -14.16
N ASN A 350 -8.75 -20.52 -14.63
CA ASN A 350 -7.59 -20.15 -13.81
C ASN A 350 -7.72 -18.80 -13.07
N HIS A 351 -8.93 -18.33 -12.82
CA HIS A 351 -9.21 -17.15 -12.02
C HIS A 351 -10.00 -17.53 -10.77
N ARG A 352 -9.87 -16.77 -9.69
CA ARG A 352 -10.55 -17.09 -8.43
C ARG A 352 -12.08 -17.03 -8.52
N SER A 353 -12.63 -16.10 -9.28
CA SER A 353 -14.06 -15.76 -9.28
C SER A 353 -14.64 -15.51 -10.67
N ILE A 354 -13.94 -15.86 -11.73
CA ILE A 354 -14.39 -15.68 -13.10
C ILE A 354 -14.00 -16.90 -13.93
N VAL A 355 -14.96 -17.45 -14.65
CA VAL A 355 -14.72 -18.43 -15.73
C VAL A 355 -14.90 -17.70 -17.04
N GLU A 356 -13.94 -17.85 -17.95
CA GLU A 356 -13.91 -17.14 -19.21
C GLU A 356 -13.87 -18.11 -20.39
N VAL A 357 -14.78 -17.92 -21.34
CA VAL A 357 -14.76 -18.62 -22.63
C VAL A 357 -14.41 -17.61 -23.71
N ASN A 358 -13.35 -17.87 -24.43
CA ASN A 358 -12.85 -17.03 -25.52
C ASN A 358 -13.15 -17.63 -26.89
N GLY A 359 -13.01 -16.83 -27.94
CA GLY A 359 -12.92 -17.35 -29.31
C GLY A 359 -11.63 -18.17 -29.50
N PRO A 360 -11.50 -18.92 -30.58
CA PRO A 360 -10.38 -19.81 -30.85
C PRO A 360 -9.02 -19.04 -30.89
N VAL A 361 -9.07 -17.77 -31.20
CA VAL A 361 -7.89 -16.89 -31.13
C VAL A 361 -8.09 -15.85 -30.03
N LYS A 362 -7.19 -15.77 -29.09
CA LYS A 362 -7.26 -14.87 -27.93
C LYS A 362 -7.55 -13.39 -28.28
N LYS A 363 -7.21 -12.95 -29.49
CA LYS A 363 -7.48 -11.59 -29.99
C LYS A 363 -8.96 -11.34 -30.34
N GLN A 364 -9.76 -12.38 -30.54
CA GLN A 364 -11.19 -12.26 -30.90
C GLN A 364 -12.05 -11.82 -29.70
N GLY A 365 -11.49 -11.87 -28.49
CA GLY A 365 -12.15 -11.49 -27.26
C GLY A 365 -12.98 -12.62 -26.65
N TRP A 366 -13.60 -12.35 -25.53
CA TRP A 366 -14.38 -13.34 -24.80
C TRP A 366 -15.82 -13.43 -25.31
N PHE A 367 -16.37 -14.63 -25.25
CA PHE A 367 -17.78 -14.94 -25.48
C PHE A 367 -18.58 -14.91 -24.16
N LEU A 368 -18.10 -15.67 -23.17
CA LEU A 368 -18.72 -15.77 -21.86
C LEU A 368 -17.74 -15.32 -20.75
N HIS A 369 -18.23 -14.48 -19.86
CA HIS A 369 -17.69 -14.27 -18.53
C HIS A 369 -18.71 -14.73 -17.50
N ALA A 370 -18.45 -15.85 -16.82
CA ALA A 370 -19.22 -16.29 -15.68
C ALA A 370 -18.56 -15.80 -14.40
N ASN A 371 -19.22 -14.86 -13.71
CA ASN A 371 -18.74 -14.36 -12.41
C ASN A 371 -19.30 -15.25 -11.30
N THR A 372 -18.43 -16.01 -10.67
CA THR A 372 -18.70 -16.99 -9.62
C THR A 372 -18.41 -16.48 -8.21
N GLY A 373 -18.05 -15.21 -8.07
CA GLY A 373 -17.60 -14.64 -6.79
C GLY A 373 -18.70 -13.98 -5.94
N ASP A 374 -19.96 -13.98 -6.39
CA ASP A 374 -21.09 -13.54 -5.59
C ASP A 374 -21.60 -14.70 -4.72
N ALA A 375 -22.02 -14.40 -3.48
CA ALA A 375 -22.44 -15.43 -2.54
C ALA A 375 -23.76 -16.11 -2.93
N TRP A 376 -24.66 -15.39 -3.61
CA TRP A 376 -26.03 -15.84 -3.88
C TRP A 376 -26.35 -16.02 -5.34
N LEU A 377 -25.63 -15.36 -6.24
CA LEU A 377 -26.00 -15.30 -7.64
C LEU A 377 -24.82 -15.58 -8.57
N LEU A 378 -24.98 -16.52 -9.47
CA LEU A 378 -24.11 -16.70 -10.63
C LEU A 378 -24.46 -15.63 -11.68
N ARG A 379 -23.49 -14.80 -12.07
CA ARG A 379 -23.70 -13.82 -13.15
C ARG A 379 -23.03 -14.27 -14.43
N LEU A 380 -23.85 -14.55 -15.45
CA LEU A 380 -23.42 -14.92 -16.78
C LEU A 380 -23.47 -13.68 -17.69
N SER A 381 -22.37 -13.32 -18.30
CA SER A 381 -22.28 -12.22 -19.27
C SER A 381 -21.83 -12.77 -20.62
N PHE A 382 -22.68 -12.66 -21.62
CA PHE A 382 -22.43 -13.13 -22.99
C PHE A 382 -22.17 -11.95 -23.91
N ARG A 383 -21.24 -12.11 -24.85
CA ARG A 383 -21.06 -11.19 -25.98
C ARG A 383 -21.64 -11.78 -27.24
N VAL A 384 -22.47 -11.01 -27.90
CA VAL A 384 -23.11 -11.36 -29.17
C VAL A 384 -23.01 -10.20 -30.16
N LYS A 385 -23.39 -10.42 -31.41
CA LYS A 385 -23.49 -9.35 -32.40
C LYS A 385 -24.53 -8.31 -31.95
N ARG A 386 -24.27 -7.03 -32.25
CA ARG A 386 -25.15 -5.92 -31.88
C ARG A 386 -26.56 -6.14 -32.46
N ASN A 387 -27.58 -5.82 -31.64
CA ASN A 387 -28.99 -5.97 -31.95
C ASN A 387 -29.47 -7.43 -32.19
N THR A 388 -28.77 -8.43 -31.66
CA THR A 388 -29.23 -9.83 -31.69
C THR A 388 -30.44 -10.02 -30.78
N PHE A 389 -30.41 -9.41 -29.58
CA PHE A 389 -31.51 -9.55 -28.62
C PHE A 389 -32.05 -8.18 -28.21
N LYS A 390 -33.38 -8.13 -27.92
CA LYS A 390 -34.04 -7.02 -27.23
C LYS A 390 -34.35 -7.44 -25.80
N GLN A 391 -34.18 -6.50 -24.86
CA GLN A 391 -34.27 -6.80 -23.43
C GLN A 391 -35.63 -7.36 -23.01
N ASP A 392 -36.71 -6.72 -23.47
CA ASP A 392 -38.06 -7.11 -23.06
C ASP A 392 -38.47 -8.48 -23.69
N GLU A 393 -38.16 -8.71 -24.97
CA GLU A 393 -38.39 -9.98 -25.65
C GLU A 393 -37.62 -11.13 -24.98
N LEU A 394 -36.33 -10.90 -24.60
CA LEU A 394 -35.51 -11.88 -23.92
C LEU A 394 -35.98 -12.18 -22.50
N ARG A 395 -36.49 -11.13 -21.79
CA ARG A 395 -37.08 -11.33 -20.46
C ARG A 395 -38.32 -12.21 -20.49
N GLU A 396 -39.23 -11.97 -21.45
CA GLU A 396 -40.42 -12.80 -21.64
C GLU A 396 -40.05 -14.23 -22.06
N GLN A 397 -39.07 -14.39 -22.95
CA GLN A 397 -38.60 -15.70 -23.40
C GLN A 397 -38.01 -16.52 -22.25
N LEU A 398 -37.14 -15.97 -21.45
CA LEU A 398 -36.45 -16.68 -20.37
C LEU A 398 -37.33 -16.86 -19.13
N ALA A 399 -38.32 -16.00 -18.92
CA ALA A 399 -39.31 -16.04 -17.84
C ALA A 399 -38.71 -16.32 -16.46
N LEU A 400 -37.54 -15.72 -16.17
CA LEU A 400 -36.88 -15.85 -14.87
C LEU A 400 -37.71 -15.15 -13.79
N GLU A 401 -38.01 -15.86 -12.71
CA GLU A 401 -38.72 -15.30 -11.54
C GLU A 401 -38.00 -14.06 -10.99
N SER A 402 -38.75 -13.11 -10.46
CA SER A 402 -38.17 -11.92 -9.82
C SER A 402 -37.35 -12.32 -8.58
N LEU A 403 -36.23 -11.67 -8.35
CA LEU A 403 -35.43 -11.93 -7.13
C LEU A 403 -36.19 -11.55 -5.86
N ASP A 404 -37.14 -10.62 -5.96
CA ASP A 404 -37.97 -10.17 -4.84
C ASP A 404 -39.03 -11.22 -4.43
N ASP A 405 -39.35 -12.15 -5.33
CA ASP A 405 -40.34 -13.22 -5.13
C ASP A 405 -39.72 -14.51 -4.56
N LEU A 406 -38.39 -14.49 -4.28
CA LEU A 406 -37.63 -15.65 -3.81
C LEU A 406 -37.33 -15.51 -2.32
N ASP A 407 -38.16 -16.14 -1.47
CA ASP A 407 -38.04 -16.09 0.01
C ASP A 407 -36.68 -16.56 0.56
N GLU A 408 -35.93 -17.33 -0.21
CA GLU A 408 -34.63 -17.90 0.20
C GLU A 408 -33.45 -16.94 -0.02
N LEU A 409 -33.65 -15.83 -0.72
CA LEU A 409 -32.58 -14.89 -1.05
C LEU A 409 -32.63 -13.65 -0.13
N PRO A 410 -31.48 -13.09 0.24
CA PRO A 410 -31.44 -11.79 0.89
C PRO A 410 -32.02 -10.73 -0.06
N ILE A 411 -32.61 -9.67 0.51
CA ILE A 411 -33.25 -8.58 -0.25
C ILE A 411 -32.19 -7.89 -1.15
N TYR A 412 -32.25 -8.18 -2.45
CA TYR A 412 -31.32 -7.58 -3.45
C TYR A 412 -31.85 -6.27 -4.08
N GLY A 413 -33.03 -5.82 -3.67
CA GLY A 413 -33.75 -4.74 -4.36
C GLY A 413 -34.21 -5.12 -5.77
N ARG A 414 -35.01 -4.28 -6.41
CA ARG A 414 -35.57 -4.51 -7.76
C ARG A 414 -34.51 -4.52 -8.85
N SER A 415 -33.70 -5.57 -8.96
CA SER A 415 -32.72 -5.72 -10.02
C SER A 415 -33.25 -6.62 -11.13
N ASN A 416 -33.23 -6.11 -12.37
CA ASN A 416 -33.55 -6.93 -13.54
C ASN A 416 -32.53 -8.08 -13.67
N ARG A 417 -32.99 -9.32 -13.61
CA ARG A 417 -32.17 -10.53 -13.83
C ARG A 417 -31.64 -10.63 -15.26
N VAL A 418 -32.34 -10.01 -16.23
CA VAL A 418 -31.97 -9.98 -17.65
C VAL A 418 -31.62 -8.55 -18.04
N ARG A 419 -30.39 -8.32 -18.47
CA ARG A 419 -29.91 -7.02 -18.95
C ARG A 419 -29.29 -7.16 -20.33
N VAL A 420 -29.72 -6.33 -21.25
CA VAL A 420 -29.19 -6.26 -22.61
C VAL A 420 -28.60 -4.89 -22.85
N LYS A 421 -27.33 -4.81 -23.21
CA LYS A 421 -26.60 -3.57 -23.39
C LYS A 421 -25.81 -3.58 -24.69
N ASN A 422 -26.10 -2.65 -25.59
CA ASN A 422 -25.26 -2.43 -26.74
C ASN A 422 -23.93 -1.78 -26.32
N LEU A 423 -22.84 -2.45 -26.63
CA LEU A 423 -21.48 -1.95 -26.41
C LEU A 423 -21.05 -1.05 -27.58
N LYS A 424 -19.91 -0.39 -27.41
CA LYS A 424 -19.28 0.33 -28.52
C LYS A 424 -18.67 -0.66 -29.50
N GLY A 425 -18.98 -0.50 -30.80
CA GLY A 425 -18.60 -1.45 -31.85
C GLY A 425 -19.71 -2.45 -32.18
N PRO A 426 -19.38 -3.61 -32.77
CA PRO A 426 -20.35 -4.57 -33.27
C PRO A 426 -20.99 -5.45 -32.19
N TRP A 427 -20.67 -5.21 -30.92
CA TRP A 427 -21.02 -6.07 -29.80
C TRP A 427 -22.22 -5.62 -29.01
N GLN A 428 -22.95 -6.59 -28.51
CA GLN A 428 -23.97 -6.47 -27.48
C GLN A 428 -23.58 -7.39 -26.32
N GLU A 429 -23.83 -6.94 -25.10
CA GLU A 429 -23.61 -7.72 -23.87
C GLU A 429 -24.95 -8.09 -23.26
N ILE A 430 -25.14 -9.36 -23.00
CA ILE A 430 -26.29 -9.92 -22.30
C ILE A 430 -25.80 -10.35 -20.92
N SER A 431 -26.38 -9.83 -19.86
CA SER A 431 -26.06 -10.25 -18.49
C SER A 431 -27.28 -10.90 -17.85
N LEU A 432 -27.11 -12.14 -17.42
CA LEU A 432 -28.11 -12.94 -16.72
C LEU A 432 -27.63 -13.22 -15.30
N THR A 433 -28.55 -13.20 -14.33
CA THR A 433 -28.29 -13.62 -12.96
C THR A 433 -29.09 -14.85 -12.62
N ILE A 434 -28.40 -15.92 -12.21
CA ILE A 434 -28.92 -17.27 -12.04
C ILE A 434 -28.66 -17.71 -10.61
N HIS A 435 -29.56 -18.50 -10.02
CA HIS A 435 -29.40 -19.12 -8.71
C HIS A 435 -29.45 -20.65 -8.80
N TRP A 436 -30.43 -21.20 -9.53
CA TRP A 436 -30.65 -22.64 -9.64
C TRP A 436 -30.39 -23.18 -11.05
N GLN A 437 -29.98 -24.45 -11.14
CA GLN A 437 -29.82 -25.19 -12.39
C GLN A 437 -31.15 -25.29 -13.18
N LYS A 438 -32.30 -25.41 -12.49
CA LYS A 438 -33.62 -25.46 -13.14
C LYS A 438 -33.90 -24.28 -14.07
N GLU A 439 -33.32 -23.10 -13.79
CA GLU A 439 -33.48 -21.87 -14.58
C GLU A 439 -32.76 -21.96 -15.93
N ILE A 440 -31.72 -22.77 -16.01
CA ILE A 440 -30.90 -23.01 -17.23
C ILE A 440 -31.39 -24.21 -18.01
N ASN A 441 -31.89 -25.24 -17.33
CA ASN A 441 -32.38 -26.46 -17.97
C ASN A 441 -33.76 -26.32 -18.65
N THR A 442 -34.06 -25.15 -19.21
CA THR A 442 -35.29 -24.88 -19.95
C THR A 442 -35.02 -24.86 -21.45
N PRO A 443 -36.01 -25.27 -22.31
CA PRO A 443 -35.87 -25.13 -23.77
C PRO A 443 -35.55 -23.68 -24.17
N ALA A 444 -36.20 -22.69 -23.55
CA ALA A 444 -36.03 -21.28 -23.83
C ALA A 444 -34.59 -20.79 -23.57
N PHE A 445 -33.96 -21.29 -22.50
CA PHE A 445 -32.55 -20.94 -22.21
C PHE A 445 -31.59 -21.61 -23.21
N ARG A 446 -31.87 -22.84 -23.60
CA ARG A 446 -31.08 -23.56 -24.64
C ARG A 446 -31.13 -22.82 -25.97
N ASP A 447 -32.33 -22.44 -26.42
CA ASP A 447 -32.52 -21.66 -27.65
C ASP A 447 -31.77 -20.31 -27.57
N PHE A 448 -31.84 -19.59 -26.42
CA PHE A 448 -31.07 -18.38 -26.18
C PHE A 448 -29.58 -18.65 -26.34
N LEU A 449 -29.05 -19.69 -25.69
CA LEU A 449 -27.62 -20.01 -25.70
C LEU A 449 -27.15 -20.42 -27.10
N GLU A 450 -27.95 -21.15 -27.85
CA GLU A 450 -27.67 -21.49 -29.25
C GLU A 450 -27.55 -20.25 -30.13
N VAL A 451 -28.54 -19.37 -30.08
CA VAL A 451 -28.53 -18.10 -30.84
C VAL A 451 -27.35 -17.23 -30.41
N ALA A 452 -27.01 -17.20 -29.11
CA ALA A 452 -25.87 -16.45 -28.61
C ALA A 452 -24.55 -16.99 -29.16
N CYS A 453 -24.34 -18.30 -29.14
CA CYS A 453 -23.17 -18.95 -29.71
C CYS A 453 -23.03 -18.64 -31.21
N GLU A 454 -24.10 -18.89 -31.99
CA GLU A 454 -24.09 -18.63 -33.43
C GLU A 454 -23.84 -17.18 -33.77
N SER A 455 -24.46 -16.26 -33.03
CA SER A 455 -24.26 -14.81 -33.20
C SER A 455 -22.82 -14.37 -32.95
N TYR A 456 -22.18 -14.94 -31.91
CA TYR A 456 -20.78 -14.67 -31.61
C TYR A 456 -19.84 -15.28 -32.68
N LEU A 457 -20.01 -16.58 -32.97
CA LEU A 457 -19.19 -17.30 -33.95
C LEU A 457 -19.34 -16.71 -35.36
N GLY A 458 -20.55 -16.36 -35.76
CA GLY A 458 -20.81 -15.71 -37.05
C GLY A 458 -20.12 -14.35 -37.16
N LEU A 459 -19.96 -13.63 -36.04
CA LEU A 459 -19.27 -12.33 -36.01
C LEU A 459 -17.75 -12.49 -36.13
N ILE A 460 -17.17 -13.48 -35.46
CA ILE A 460 -15.70 -13.69 -35.46
C ILE A 460 -15.18 -14.43 -36.70
N HIS A 461 -16.04 -15.20 -37.40
CA HIS A 461 -15.69 -15.89 -38.63
C HIS A 461 -15.86 -15.04 -39.90
N HIS A 462 -16.62 -13.94 -39.82
CA HIS A 462 -16.67 -12.98 -40.93
C HIS A 462 -15.40 -12.15 -41.00
N ASP A 463 -14.65 -12.24 -42.08
CA ASP A 463 -13.37 -11.58 -42.38
C ASP A 463 -13.39 -10.03 -42.34
N GLN A 464 -14.51 -9.40 -41.96
CA GLN A 464 -14.68 -7.95 -41.94
C GLN A 464 -14.34 -7.27 -40.60
N ILE A 465 -14.12 -8.02 -39.52
CA ILE A 465 -13.74 -7.42 -38.23
C ILE A 465 -12.32 -7.83 -37.87
N LYS A 466 -11.40 -6.91 -38.13
CA LYS A 466 -10.04 -7.05 -37.60
C LYS A 466 -10.11 -7.06 -36.07
N PRO A 467 -9.41 -7.98 -35.37
CA PRO A 467 -9.39 -8.02 -33.89
C PRO A 467 -9.06 -6.67 -33.26
N ASP A 468 -8.35 -5.82 -34.00
CA ASP A 468 -7.97 -4.48 -33.62
C ASP A 468 -9.14 -3.47 -33.50
N ASP A 469 -10.25 -3.70 -34.19
CA ASP A 469 -11.45 -2.86 -34.12
C ASP A 469 -12.27 -3.04 -32.83
N ILE A 470 -11.97 -4.08 -32.07
CA ILE A 470 -12.68 -4.45 -30.83
C ILE A 470 -12.15 -3.68 -29.62
N LEU A 471 -10.91 -3.23 -29.64
CA LEU A 471 -10.30 -2.53 -28.53
C LEU A 471 -10.87 -1.11 -28.41
N PRO A 472 -11.45 -0.71 -27.24
CA PRO A 472 -12.14 0.57 -27.11
C PRO A 472 -11.30 1.79 -27.52
N TRP A 473 -10.00 1.75 -27.31
CA TRP A 473 -9.09 2.83 -27.69
C TRP A 473 -8.83 2.89 -29.20
N LYS A 474 -8.90 1.77 -29.92
CA LYS A 474 -8.77 1.74 -31.37
C LYS A 474 -10.03 2.26 -32.06
N VAL A 475 -11.21 1.88 -31.53
CA VAL A 475 -12.51 2.31 -32.07
C VAL A 475 -12.82 3.76 -31.72
N LEU A 476 -12.58 4.17 -30.46
CA LEU A 476 -12.91 5.52 -29.97
C LEU A 476 -11.79 6.54 -30.22
N LYS A 477 -10.59 6.08 -30.53
CA LYS A 477 -9.42 6.93 -30.85
C LYS A 477 -9.30 8.12 -29.89
N LYS A 478 -9.32 9.34 -30.40
CA LYS A 478 -9.25 10.60 -29.64
C LYS A 478 -10.25 10.63 -28.45
N LYS A 479 -11.50 10.17 -28.67
CA LYS A 479 -12.56 10.15 -27.62
C LYS A 479 -12.21 9.23 -26.44
N TRP A 480 -11.53 8.10 -26.68
CA TRP A 480 -11.05 7.24 -25.60
C TRP A 480 -10.01 7.95 -24.72
N HIS A 481 -9.03 8.56 -25.35
CA HIS A 481 -7.93 9.21 -24.65
C HIS A 481 -8.38 10.43 -23.85
N LEU A 482 -9.37 11.17 -24.34
CA LEU A 482 -10.01 12.29 -23.64
C LEU A 482 -10.96 11.83 -22.51
N SER A 483 -11.42 10.60 -22.52
CA SER A 483 -12.34 10.09 -21.49
C SER A 483 -11.64 9.76 -20.18
N ARG A 484 -12.38 9.76 -19.05
CA ARG A 484 -11.88 9.30 -17.75
C ARG A 484 -11.69 7.78 -17.63
N LYS A 485 -12.07 7.01 -18.64
CA LYS A 485 -11.88 5.55 -18.69
C LYS A 485 -10.41 5.20 -18.88
N GLY A 486 -9.96 4.11 -18.25
CA GLY A 486 -8.58 3.62 -18.39
C GLY A 486 -7.56 4.25 -17.42
N PHE A 487 -7.97 5.16 -16.54
CA PHE A 487 -7.15 5.58 -15.40
C PHE A 487 -7.19 4.52 -14.28
N PRO A 488 -6.10 4.34 -13.52
CA PRO A 488 -6.10 3.47 -12.35
C PRO A 488 -7.16 3.92 -11.34
N ASN A 489 -7.82 2.95 -10.72
CA ASN A 489 -9.00 3.06 -9.87
C ASN A 489 -9.14 4.37 -9.08
N ASN A 490 -10.28 5.06 -9.28
CA ASN A 490 -10.91 6.11 -8.46
C ASN A 490 -10.04 7.28 -7.94
N LYS A 491 -8.84 7.49 -8.44
CA LYS A 491 -8.01 8.61 -8.01
C LYS A 491 -8.20 9.80 -8.96
N ARG A 492 -8.40 11.00 -8.39
CA ARG A 492 -8.52 12.24 -9.16
C ARG A 492 -7.24 12.49 -9.97
N VAL A 493 -7.41 12.92 -11.21
CA VAL A 493 -6.33 13.33 -12.12
C VAL A 493 -5.91 14.75 -11.77
N ALA A 494 -4.62 15.03 -11.78
CA ALA A 494 -4.08 16.36 -11.42
C ALA A 494 -4.15 17.37 -12.59
N TRP A 495 -4.74 16.99 -13.72
CA TRP A 495 -4.83 17.82 -14.92
C TRP A 495 -6.21 17.77 -15.58
N ASP A 496 -6.51 18.75 -16.41
CA ASP A 496 -7.80 18.92 -17.07
C ASP A 496 -7.83 18.22 -18.43
N ALA A 497 -8.98 17.64 -18.82
CA ALA A 497 -9.18 17.05 -20.15
C ALA A 497 -8.98 18.05 -21.28
N THR A 498 -9.29 19.34 -21.07
CA THR A 498 -9.08 20.43 -22.06
C THR A 498 -7.61 20.62 -22.42
N LEU A 499 -6.67 20.27 -21.52
CA LEU A 499 -5.24 20.27 -21.82
C LEU A 499 -4.91 19.28 -22.94
N LEU A 500 -5.42 18.04 -22.81
CA LEU A 500 -5.12 16.99 -23.77
C LEU A 500 -5.77 17.25 -25.12
N GLU A 501 -7.00 17.81 -25.13
CA GLU A 501 -7.71 18.21 -26.35
C GLU A 501 -6.94 19.31 -27.08
N ALA A 502 -6.55 20.38 -26.37
CA ALA A 502 -5.76 21.47 -26.95
C ALA A 502 -4.40 21.01 -27.47
N LEU A 503 -3.80 19.99 -26.81
CA LEU A 503 -2.55 19.41 -27.25
C LEU A 503 -2.72 18.63 -28.56
N PHE A 504 -3.75 17.80 -28.68
CA PHE A 504 -4.08 17.10 -29.93
C PHE A 504 -4.32 18.08 -31.06
N ASP A 505 -5.14 19.11 -30.84
CA ASP A 505 -5.46 20.12 -31.85
C ASP A 505 -4.17 20.83 -32.33
N LEU A 506 -3.29 21.20 -31.41
CA LEU A 506 -2.01 21.84 -31.74
C LEU A 506 -1.08 20.95 -32.56
N VAL A 507 -1.03 19.65 -32.27
CA VAL A 507 -0.21 18.69 -33.02
C VAL A 507 -0.85 18.41 -34.37
N GLU A 508 -2.16 18.24 -34.46
CA GLU A 508 -2.89 18.04 -35.71
C GLU A 508 -2.78 19.26 -36.64
N GLU A 509 -2.89 20.50 -36.09
CA GLU A 509 -2.65 21.74 -36.85
C GLU A 509 -1.20 21.86 -37.36
N THR A 510 -0.23 21.37 -36.60
CA THR A 510 1.18 21.50 -36.96
C THR A 510 1.59 20.45 -37.98
N TYR A 511 0.93 19.31 -37.99
CA TYR A 511 1.24 18.12 -38.82
C TYR A 511 -0.04 17.47 -39.35
N SER A 512 -0.69 18.10 -40.30
CA SER A 512 -1.90 17.61 -40.96
C SER A 512 -1.74 16.27 -41.68
N GLU A 513 -0.51 15.93 -42.10
CA GLU A 513 -0.20 14.69 -42.84
C GLU A 513 0.40 13.57 -41.97
N SER A 514 0.40 13.71 -40.62
CA SER A 514 0.93 12.67 -39.74
C SER A 514 -0.04 11.53 -39.58
N GLU A 515 0.48 10.31 -39.62
CA GLU A 515 -0.28 9.11 -39.21
C GLU A 515 -0.36 9.04 -37.67
N ILE A 516 -1.59 8.94 -37.15
CA ILE A 516 -1.84 8.82 -35.71
C ILE A 516 -2.15 7.37 -35.35
N GLN A 517 -1.29 6.74 -34.55
CA GLN A 517 -1.50 5.36 -34.07
C GLN A 517 -2.18 5.32 -32.71
N TRP A 518 -3.37 4.72 -32.67
CA TRP A 518 -4.23 4.56 -31.50
C TRP A 518 -4.14 3.14 -30.89
N GLU A 519 -3.06 2.43 -31.10
CA GLU A 519 -2.93 1.00 -30.76
C GLU A 519 -2.84 0.70 -29.27
N ASN A 520 -2.57 1.71 -28.45
CA ASN A 520 -2.36 1.53 -27.01
C ASN A 520 -3.40 2.27 -26.18
N LYS A 521 -3.89 1.64 -25.09
CA LYS A 521 -4.89 2.21 -24.20
C LYS A 521 -4.47 3.50 -23.48
N SER A 522 -3.18 3.77 -23.38
CA SER A 522 -2.60 4.89 -22.61
C SER A 522 -1.59 5.73 -23.38
N LEU A 523 -1.28 5.35 -24.62
CA LEU A 523 -0.29 6.01 -25.46
C LEU A 523 -0.89 6.34 -26.81
N VAL A 524 -0.57 7.53 -27.33
CA VAL A 524 -0.84 7.94 -28.73
C VAL A 524 0.49 8.25 -29.38
N LYS A 525 0.73 7.70 -30.56
CA LYS A 525 1.97 7.91 -31.31
C LYS A 525 1.67 8.67 -32.60
N PHE A 526 2.52 9.63 -32.92
CA PHE A 526 2.48 10.41 -34.15
C PHE A 526 3.69 10.05 -35.02
N ILE A 527 3.43 9.64 -36.25
CA ILE A 527 4.43 9.20 -37.22
C ILE A 527 4.37 10.13 -38.40
N ALA A 528 5.52 10.68 -38.79
CA ALA A 528 5.61 11.52 -39.99
C ALA A 528 5.43 10.70 -41.26
N ALA A 529 4.84 11.30 -42.30
CA ALA A 529 4.60 10.66 -43.57
C ALA A 529 5.91 10.02 -44.13
N GLY A 530 5.81 8.74 -44.51
CA GLY A 530 6.94 7.95 -45.02
C GLY A 530 7.98 7.46 -44.02
N LYS A 531 7.79 7.71 -42.69
CA LYS A 531 8.69 7.21 -41.63
C LYS A 531 8.03 6.08 -40.86
N LYS A 532 8.82 5.13 -40.34
CA LYS A 532 8.33 3.97 -39.52
C LYS A 532 8.37 4.23 -38.03
N LYS A 533 9.12 5.23 -37.55
CA LYS A 533 9.28 5.51 -36.12
C LYS A 533 8.49 6.76 -35.72
N PRO A 534 7.82 6.74 -34.54
CA PRO A 534 7.11 7.90 -34.06
C PRO A 534 8.10 9.02 -33.69
N PHE A 535 7.81 10.24 -34.10
CA PHE A 535 8.54 11.41 -33.66
C PHE A 535 8.03 11.96 -32.31
N LEU A 536 6.75 11.71 -32.01
CA LEU A 536 6.11 12.13 -30.79
C LEU A 536 5.26 10.99 -30.21
N THR A 537 5.38 10.77 -28.91
CA THR A 537 4.51 9.87 -28.14
C THR A 537 3.86 10.63 -26.99
N ILE A 538 2.54 10.58 -26.88
CA ILE A 538 1.78 11.23 -25.82
C ILE A 538 1.25 10.17 -24.86
N HIS A 539 1.62 10.28 -23.58
CA HIS A 539 1.10 9.46 -22.49
C HIS A 539 -0.16 10.11 -21.90
N THR A 540 -1.33 9.55 -22.18
CA THR A 540 -2.63 10.20 -21.94
C THR A 540 -3.33 9.73 -20.66
N LYS A 541 -2.78 8.75 -19.94
CA LYS A 541 -3.44 8.12 -18.76
C LYS A 541 -2.57 8.17 -17.50
N ARG A 542 -1.63 9.12 -17.40
CA ARG A 542 -0.89 9.40 -16.17
C ARG A 542 -1.66 10.37 -15.28
N ARG A 543 -1.55 10.19 -13.96
CA ARG A 543 -2.28 11.02 -12.98
C ARG A 543 -1.72 12.42 -12.83
N GLU A 544 -0.39 12.52 -12.86
CA GLU A 544 0.36 13.71 -12.52
C GLU A 544 0.35 14.74 -13.66
N GLY A 545 0.09 14.30 -14.88
CA GLY A 545 0.11 15.17 -16.06
C GLY A 545 0.06 14.38 -17.37
N VAL A 546 0.06 15.11 -18.46
CA VAL A 546 0.22 14.58 -19.81
C VAL A 546 1.69 14.64 -20.17
N ASP A 547 2.32 13.49 -20.40
CA ASP A 547 3.72 13.42 -20.75
C ASP A 547 3.89 13.29 -22.27
N LEU A 548 4.67 14.17 -22.84
CA LEU A 548 5.13 14.10 -24.22
C LEU A 548 6.54 13.55 -24.24
N THR A 549 6.78 12.56 -25.08
CA THR A 549 8.11 12.02 -25.33
C THR A 549 8.47 12.22 -26.78
N PHE A 550 9.56 12.94 -27.03
CA PHE A 550 10.11 13.21 -28.36
C PHE A 550 11.30 12.31 -28.61
N GLN A 551 11.37 11.71 -29.80
CA GLN A 551 12.57 11.02 -30.28
C GLN A 551 13.31 11.93 -31.25
N GLY A 552 14.53 12.31 -30.93
CA GLY A 552 15.35 13.18 -31.79
C GLY A 552 16.83 12.86 -31.77
N SER A 553 17.59 13.42 -32.70
CA SER A 553 19.06 13.42 -32.67
C SER A 553 19.55 14.48 -31.67
N ASN A 554 20.71 14.24 -31.04
CA ASN A 554 21.30 15.05 -29.95
C ASN A 554 21.42 16.56 -30.27
N GLU A 555 21.41 16.95 -31.52
CA GLU A 555 21.54 18.35 -31.95
C GLU A 555 20.20 19.11 -31.98
N LYS A 556 19.05 18.40 -32.04
CA LYS A 556 17.72 19.02 -32.20
C LYS A 556 17.05 19.35 -30.89
N ILE A 557 17.32 18.58 -29.83
CA ILE A 557 16.72 18.77 -28.49
C ILE A 557 17.82 18.95 -27.46
N THR A 558 17.89 20.12 -26.87
CA THR A 558 18.76 20.41 -25.73
C THR A 558 17.93 20.89 -24.56
N LEU A 559 18.40 20.66 -23.32
CA LEU A 559 17.72 21.14 -22.10
C LEU A 559 17.42 22.65 -22.20
N GLY A 560 18.27 23.44 -22.80
CA GLY A 560 18.04 24.88 -23.01
C GLY A 560 16.85 25.19 -23.93
N LYS A 561 16.62 24.38 -24.96
CA LYS A 561 15.49 24.57 -25.90
C LYS A 561 14.13 24.17 -25.27
N ILE A 562 14.11 23.32 -24.25
CA ILE A 562 12.92 22.88 -23.55
C ILE A 562 12.77 23.54 -22.18
N ALA A 563 13.68 24.44 -21.81
CA ALA A 563 13.76 25.02 -20.45
C ALA A 563 12.47 25.69 -19.99
N ASP A 564 11.71 26.30 -20.88
CA ASP A 564 10.47 27.02 -20.58
C ASP A 564 9.19 26.20 -20.83
N LEU A 565 9.32 24.90 -21.15
CA LEU A 565 8.19 24.07 -21.56
C LEU A 565 7.72 23.16 -20.42
N GLY A 566 6.41 23.11 -20.17
CA GLY A 566 5.77 22.19 -19.25
C GLY A 566 6.10 22.44 -17.77
N ALA A 567 5.62 21.56 -16.91
CA ALA A 567 5.85 21.57 -15.46
C ALA A 567 7.15 20.83 -15.08
N GLU A 568 7.41 19.71 -15.76
CA GLU A 568 8.60 18.88 -15.56
C GLU A 568 9.20 18.53 -16.92
N ARG A 569 10.51 18.46 -16.98
CA ARG A 569 11.26 18.14 -18.21
C ARG A 569 12.51 17.32 -17.90
N GLU A 570 12.77 16.35 -18.75
CA GLU A 570 13.86 15.40 -18.58
C GLU A 570 14.38 14.95 -19.95
N ILE A 571 15.69 14.82 -20.08
CA ILE A 571 16.32 14.14 -21.21
C ILE A 571 16.86 12.81 -20.70
N LYS A 572 16.43 11.72 -21.31
CA LYS A 572 16.89 10.36 -21.03
C LYS A 572 17.55 9.77 -22.24
N THR A 573 18.61 9.04 -22.01
CA THR A 573 19.25 8.21 -23.04
C THR A 573 18.63 6.81 -22.97
N ASP A 574 18.13 6.31 -24.10
CA ASP A 574 17.59 4.95 -24.17
C ASP A 574 18.72 3.90 -24.17
N SER A 575 18.35 2.61 -24.10
CA SER A 575 19.30 1.49 -24.10
C SER A 575 20.15 1.39 -25.40
N GLN A 576 19.83 2.19 -26.44
CA GLN A 576 20.54 2.25 -27.71
C GLN A 576 21.38 3.55 -27.84
N GLY A 577 21.53 4.32 -26.76
CA GLY A 577 22.30 5.57 -26.74
C GLY A 577 21.61 6.78 -27.41
N LYS A 578 20.27 6.69 -27.67
CA LYS A 578 19.51 7.81 -28.25
C LYS A 578 18.84 8.63 -27.16
N GLU A 579 18.99 9.94 -27.28
CA GLU A 579 18.33 10.86 -26.35
C GLU A 579 16.83 11.01 -26.66
N GLN A 580 16.04 10.98 -25.59
CA GLN A 580 14.61 11.21 -25.60
C GLN A 580 14.29 12.37 -24.65
N ALA A 581 13.65 13.41 -25.15
CA ALA A 581 13.15 14.48 -24.29
C ALA A 581 11.73 14.15 -23.84
N ARG A 582 11.51 14.21 -22.53
CA ARG A 582 10.19 14.08 -21.91
C ARG A 582 9.79 15.40 -21.27
N ILE A 583 8.60 15.87 -21.63
CA ILE A 583 8.00 17.10 -21.09
C ILE A 583 6.64 16.76 -20.51
N ARG A 584 6.38 17.16 -19.26
CA ARG A 584 5.09 16.98 -18.59
C ARG A 584 4.32 18.28 -18.56
N PHE A 585 3.08 18.24 -19.00
CA PHE A 585 2.13 19.34 -18.94
C PHE A 585 1.04 19.02 -17.92
N THR A 586 0.66 20.03 -17.10
CA THR A 586 -0.39 19.90 -16.08
C THR A 586 -1.58 20.83 -16.34
N ASN A 587 -1.40 21.88 -17.10
CA ASN A 587 -2.48 22.83 -17.44
C ASN A 587 -2.32 23.42 -18.87
N LYS A 588 -3.43 23.89 -19.44
CA LYS A 588 -3.50 24.42 -20.82
C LYS A 588 -2.62 25.65 -21.05
N LYS A 589 -2.37 26.48 -20.03
CA LYS A 589 -1.54 27.69 -20.17
C LYS A 589 -0.09 27.36 -20.55
N GLN A 590 0.40 26.21 -20.15
CA GLN A 590 1.76 25.75 -20.47
C GLN A 590 1.96 25.42 -21.96
N LEU A 591 0.88 25.23 -22.74
CA LEU A 591 0.94 25.02 -24.19
C LEU A 591 1.10 26.33 -24.99
N GLN A 592 0.81 27.47 -24.36
CA GLN A 592 0.81 28.80 -25.03
C GLN A 592 2.22 29.40 -25.17
N VAL A 593 3.25 28.68 -24.72
CA VAL A 593 4.64 29.15 -24.83
C VAL A 593 5.06 29.20 -26.29
N LYS A 594 5.50 30.37 -26.75
CA LYS A 594 5.94 30.62 -28.16
C LYS A 594 6.98 29.61 -28.65
N ALA A 595 7.79 29.04 -27.78
CA ALA A 595 8.81 28.05 -28.09
C ALA A 595 8.26 26.65 -28.47
N PHE A 596 6.99 26.31 -28.12
CA PHE A 596 6.47 24.95 -28.31
C PHE A 596 6.14 24.62 -29.77
N LYS A 597 5.48 25.51 -30.51
CA LYS A 597 5.21 25.32 -31.96
C LYS A 597 6.50 25.17 -32.81
N PRO A 598 7.52 26.01 -32.65
CA PRO A 598 8.81 25.82 -33.34
C PRO A 598 9.50 24.50 -32.98
N LEU A 599 9.43 24.08 -31.70
CA LEU A 599 10.00 22.79 -31.29
C LEU A 599 9.30 21.63 -32.00
N LEU A 600 7.97 21.60 -32.00
CA LEU A 600 7.20 20.60 -32.73
C LEU A 600 7.63 20.55 -34.22
N LYS A 601 7.76 21.71 -34.89
CA LYS A 601 8.19 21.78 -36.30
C LYS A 601 9.59 21.24 -36.52
N ALA A 602 10.53 21.49 -35.62
CA ALA A 602 11.92 21.04 -35.74
C ALA A 602 12.08 19.51 -35.59
N MET A 603 11.10 18.82 -35.01
CA MET A 603 11.15 17.38 -34.72
C MET A 603 10.90 16.49 -35.95
N VAL A 604 10.29 17.01 -37.00
CA VAL A 604 9.95 16.24 -38.22
C VAL A 604 10.95 16.46 -39.36
N GLN A 605 11.62 17.59 -39.36
CA GLN A 605 12.75 17.85 -40.29
C GLN A 605 13.99 17.03 -39.84
#